data_b803ffcc4e740f79f52560db979dede8
#
_entry.id   b803ffcc4e740f79f52560db979dede8
#
_cell.length_a   1.000
_cell.length_b   1.000
_cell.length_c   1.000
_cell.angle_alpha   90.00
_cell.angle_beta   90.00
_cell.angle_gamma   90.00
#
_symmetry.space_group_name_H-M   'P 1'
#
loop_
_entity.id
_entity.type
_entity.pdbx_description
1 polymer ?
#
loop_
_entity_poly.entity_id
_entity_poly.type
_entity_poly.pdbx_seq_one_letter_code
_entity_poly.pdbx_strand_id
1 'polypeptide(L)'
;MKQIAAEIITEIGKLKTKKDHLLIAIDGRCGSGKSTLGAYLQQKMHGNLLHMDDFYLRPEQRTPMRREEPGGNVDRERFLEEVLLPLHKGTKFTYRPFNCRKWELDLPVEVEVREINIVEGSYSCHPELCDYYDLHVFLTVDPEEQMYRIQNRLGKMTCAETFRTKWIPMEEKYFSKMQVRERCELCFDTTHAERVDGQQEER
;
A
#
# COMPACT_ATOMS: atom_id res chain seq x y z
N MET A 1 2.95 4.11 16.29
CA MET A 1 3.06 4.69 14.91
C MET A 1 4.00 5.89 14.82
N LYS A 2 4.01 6.87 15.75
CA LYS A 2 4.92 8.04 15.66
C LYS A 2 6.41 7.66 15.63
N GLN A 3 6.82 6.66 16.43
CA GLN A 3 8.20 6.18 16.44
C GLN A 3 8.57 5.53 15.09
N ILE A 4 7.71 4.66 14.57
CA ILE A 4 7.90 4.03 13.25
C ILE A 4 8.05 5.11 12.16
N ALA A 5 7.18 6.11 12.16
CA ALA A 5 7.27 7.22 11.22
C ALA A 5 8.58 8.00 11.36
N ALA A 6 9.08 8.22 12.58
CA ALA A 6 10.35 8.92 12.81
C ALA A 6 11.55 8.15 12.23
N GLU A 7 11.56 6.83 12.35
CA GLU A 7 12.59 5.98 11.76
C GLU A 7 12.56 6.03 10.23
N ILE A 8 11.36 5.94 9.63
CA ILE A 8 11.17 6.06 8.16
C ILE A 8 11.61 7.44 7.68
N ILE A 9 11.21 8.53 8.35
CA ILE A 9 11.62 9.90 8.01
C ILE A 9 13.15 10.05 8.08
N THR A 10 13.79 9.43 9.06
CA THR A 10 15.25 9.44 9.18
C THR A 10 15.90 8.76 7.98
N GLU A 11 15.37 7.61 7.55
CA GLU A 11 15.91 6.89 6.40
C GLU A 11 15.68 7.67 5.09
N ILE A 12 14.48 8.21 4.89
CA ILE A 12 14.18 9.11 3.77
C ILE A 12 15.16 10.29 3.74
N GLY A 13 15.47 10.89 4.89
CA GLY A 13 16.43 12.00 4.99
C GLY A 13 17.82 11.65 4.46
N LYS A 14 18.28 10.40 4.66
CA LYS A 14 19.57 9.92 4.11
C LYS A 14 19.49 9.74 2.58
N LEU A 15 18.36 9.29 2.06
CA LEU A 15 18.17 9.06 0.63
C LEU A 15 18.02 10.36 -0.16
N LYS A 16 17.40 11.39 0.40
CA LYS A 16 17.21 12.72 -0.21
C LYS A 16 18.50 13.40 -0.65
N THR A 17 19.63 13.06 -0.05
CA THR A 17 20.93 13.59 -0.47
C THR A 17 21.38 13.12 -1.86
N LYS A 18 20.68 12.14 -2.44
CA LYS A 18 21.08 11.44 -3.67
C LYS A 18 20.14 11.63 -4.84
N LYS A 19 18.90 12.06 -4.58
CA LYS A 19 17.85 12.17 -5.61
C LYS A 19 16.92 13.35 -5.33
N ASP A 20 16.41 13.97 -6.39
CA ASP A 20 15.48 15.11 -6.33
C ASP A 20 14.08 14.69 -5.86
N HIS A 21 13.68 13.46 -6.14
CA HIS A 21 12.43 12.87 -5.66
C HIS A 21 12.63 11.40 -5.28
N LEU A 22 11.87 10.95 -4.31
CA LEU A 22 11.93 9.59 -3.77
C LEU A 22 10.56 8.92 -3.87
N LEU A 23 10.58 7.63 -4.20
CA LEU A 23 9.43 6.74 -4.23
C LEU A 23 9.54 5.73 -3.08
N ILE A 24 8.55 5.74 -2.18
CA ILE A 24 8.51 4.89 -0.99
C ILE A 24 7.32 3.93 -1.10
N ALA A 25 7.56 2.63 -0.96
CA ALA A 25 6.51 1.63 -0.86
C ALA A 25 6.24 1.25 0.59
N ILE A 26 4.96 1.17 0.97
CA ILE A 26 4.51 0.67 2.28
C ILE A 26 3.58 -0.51 2.03
N ASP A 27 4.07 -1.72 2.22
CA ASP A 27 3.34 -2.97 2.10
C ASP A 27 3.10 -3.61 3.48
N GLY A 28 2.39 -4.70 3.53
CA GLY A 28 2.16 -5.48 4.75
C GLY A 28 0.70 -5.89 4.95
N ARG A 29 0.45 -6.56 6.04
CA ARG A 29 -0.85 -7.17 6.37
C ARG A 29 -1.98 -6.14 6.40
N CYS A 30 -3.17 -6.51 5.93
CA CYS A 30 -4.37 -5.70 6.16
C CYS A 30 -4.58 -5.49 7.67
N GLY A 31 -5.04 -4.31 8.07
CA GLY A 31 -5.15 -3.94 9.48
C GLY A 31 -3.83 -3.59 10.18
N SER A 32 -2.68 -3.63 9.51
CA SER A 32 -1.38 -3.23 10.09
C SER A 32 -1.19 -1.71 10.21
N GLY A 33 -2.07 -0.89 9.62
CA GLY A 33 -2.01 0.57 9.74
C GLY A 33 -1.22 1.27 8.63
N LYS A 34 -1.06 0.64 7.46
CA LYS A 34 -0.41 1.23 6.28
C LYS A 34 -0.97 2.59 5.90
N SER A 35 -2.29 2.67 5.70
CA SER A 35 -2.96 3.93 5.30
C SER A 35 -2.80 5.02 6.36
N THR A 36 -2.89 4.68 7.65
CA THR A 36 -2.66 5.63 8.75
C THR A 36 -1.21 6.16 8.74
N LEU A 37 -0.25 5.27 8.54
CA LEU A 37 1.17 5.64 8.45
C LEU A 37 1.44 6.46 7.19
N GLY A 38 0.91 6.04 6.04
CA GLY A 38 1.03 6.76 4.77
C GLY A 38 0.49 8.18 4.85
N ALA A 39 -0.72 8.36 5.39
CA ALA A 39 -1.32 9.69 5.60
C ALA A 39 -0.51 10.56 6.56
N TYR A 40 0.01 9.99 7.64
CA TYR A 40 0.87 10.73 8.57
C TYR A 40 2.17 11.19 7.91
N LEU A 41 2.83 10.32 7.15
CA LEU A 41 4.06 10.65 6.42
C LEU A 41 3.79 11.68 5.32
N GLN A 42 2.70 11.52 4.57
CA GLN A 42 2.26 12.49 3.56
C GLN A 42 2.14 13.90 4.15
N GLN A 43 1.44 14.02 5.29
CA GLN A 43 1.25 15.29 5.96
C GLN A 43 2.56 15.88 6.47
N LYS A 44 3.41 15.07 7.10
CA LYS A 44 4.69 15.51 7.69
C LYS A 44 5.71 15.93 6.65
N MET A 45 5.72 15.28 5.50
CA MET A 45 6.72 15.50 4.46
C MET A 45 6.18 16.26 3.25
N HIS A 46 4.92 16.68 3.29
CA HIS A 46 4.24 17.38 2.18
C HIS A 46 4.32 16.60 0.85
N GLY A 47 4.29 15.27 0.95
CA GLY A 47 4.44 14.36 -0.19
C GLY A 47 3.13 14.03 -0.88
N ASN A 48 3.20 13.14 -1.88
CA ASN A 48 2.06 12.45 -2.46
C ASN A 48 1.78 11.16 -1.69
N LEU A 49 0.50 10.75 -1.67
CA LEU A 49 0.07 9.44 -1.21
C LEU A 49 -0.81 8.81 -2.29
N LEU A 50 -0.40 7.63 -2.75
CA LEU A 50 -1.10 6.83 -3.76
C LEU A 50 -1.46 5.48 -3.14
N HIS A 51 -2.61 4.95 -3.53
CA HIS A 51 -3.16 3.73 -2.94
C HIS A 51 -3.11 2.58 -3.95
N MET A 52 -2.49 1.47 -3.60
CA MET A 52 -2.52 0.26 -4.42
C MET A 52 -3.95 -0.26 -4.59
N ASP A 53 -4.82 0.01 -3.62
CA ASP A 53 -6.24 -0.37 -3.67
C ASP A 53 -7.02 0.30 -4.81
N ASP A 54 -6.52 1.40 -5.38
CA ASP A 54 -7.07 2.04 -6.59
C ASP A 54 -6.84 1.19 -7.86
N PHE A 55 -6.06 0.12 -7.75
CA PHE A 55 -5.65 -0.72 -8.87
C PHE A 55 -6.09 -2.19 -8.73
N TYR A 56 -7.20 -2.46 -8.07
CA TYR A 56 -7.78 -3.80 -8.12
C TYR A 56 -8.15 -4.20 -9.56
N LEU A 57 -8.08 -5.51 -9.83
CA LEU A 57 -8.41 -6.07 -11.13
C LEU A 57 -9.81 -5.67 -11.59
N ARG A 58 -9.92 -5.27 -12.84
CA ARG A 58 -11.21 -5.09 -13.53
C ARG A 58 -11.87 -6.45 -13.78
N PRO A 59 -13.19 -6.51 -13.97
CA PRO A 59 -13.93 -7.77 -14.12
C PRO A 59 -13.33 -8.74 -15.15
N GLU A 60 -12.93 -8.23 -16.30
CA GLU A 60 -12.35 -9.00 -17.42
C GLU A 60 -10.97 -9.61 -17.12
N GLN A 61 -10.24 -9.04 -16.16
CA GLN A 61 -8.92 -9.52 -15.74
C GLN A 61 -8.99 -10.61 -14.68
N ARG A 62 -10.16 -10.86 -14.07
CA ARG A 62 -10.35 -11.75 -12.91
C ARG A 62 -10.45 -13.22 -13.33
N THR A 63 -9.51 -13.70 -14.14
CA THR A 63 -9.43 -15.11 -14.54
C THR A 63 -9.06 -16.01 -13.34
N PRO A 64 -9.42 -17.32 -13.34
CA PRO A 64 -8.96 -18.25 -12.31
C PRO A 64 -7.44 -18.25 -12.17
N MET A 65 -6.71 -18.29 -13.28
CA MET A 65 -5.25 -18.28 -13.30
C MET A 65 -4.69 -17.03 -12.61
N ARG A 66 -5.19 -15.83 -12.95
CA ARG A 66 -4.74 -14.57 -12.34
C ARG A 66 -5.01 -14.52 -10.83
N ARG A 67 -6.14 -15.06 -10.39
CA ARG A 67 -6.49 -15.10 -8.96
C ARG A 67 -5.66 -16.10 -8.15
N GLU A 68 -5.09 -17.09 -8.80
CA GLU A 68 -4.20 -18.05 -8.17
C GLU A 68 -2.77 -17.54 -8.07
N GLU A 69 -2.39 -16.52 -8.84
CA GLU A 69 -1.07 -15.89 -8.71
C GLU A 69 -0.90 -15.25 -7.34
N PRO A 70 0.25 -15.42 -6.68
CA PRO A 70 0.59 -14.61 -5.51
C PRO A 70 0.67 -13.13 -5.91
N GLY A 71 -0.12 -12.27 -5.23
CA GLY A 71 -0.22 -10.85 -5.61
C GLY A 71 -1.06 -10.56 -6.86
N GLY A 72 -1.72 -11.58 -7.44
CA GLY A 72 -2.53 -11.45 -8.66
C GLY A 72 -3.86 -10.70 -8.50
N ASN A 73 -4.15 -10.14 -7.33
CA ASN A 73 -5.41 -9.43 -7.05
C ASN A 73 -5.41 -7.97 -7.53
N VAL A 74 -4.26 -7.42 -7.87
CA VAL A 74 -4.11 -6.05 -8.36
C VAL A 74 -3.65 -6.02 -9.82
N ASP A 75 -4.04 -4.98 -10.54
CA ASP A 75 -3.61 -4.66 -11.91
C ASP A 75 -2.25 -3.96 -11.85
N ARG A 76 -1.23 -4.73 -11.46
CA ARG A 76 0.13 -4.22 -11.28
C ARG A 76 0.74 -3.69 -12.58
N GLU A 77 0.32 -4.25 -13.71
CA GLU A 77 0.73 -3.81 -15.04
C GLU A 77 0.27 -2.37 -15.30
N ARG A 78 -1.02 -2.11 -15.05
CA ARG A 78 -1.58 -0.76 -15.17
C ARG A 78 -0.97 0.20 -14.14
N PHE A 79 -0.75 -0.27 -12.90
CA PHE A 79 -0.09 0.54 -11.88
C PHE A 79 1.33 0.92 -12.27
N LEU A 80 2.09 -0.02 -12.83
CA LEU A 80 3.43 0.26 -13.35
C LEU A 80 3.40 1.32 -14.45
N GLU A 81 2.52 1.16 -15.44
CA GLU A 81 2.45 2.05 -16.59
C GLU A 81 1.91 3.44 -16.26
N GLU A 82 0.79 3.50 -15.52
CA GLU A 82 0.09 4.76 -15.25
C GLU A 82 0.69 5.54 -14.08
N VAL A 83 1.40 4.89 -13.13
CA VAL A 83 1.88 5.52 -11.90
C VAL A 83 3.40 5.43 -11.75
N LEU A 84 3.97 4.23 -11.67
CA LEU A 84 5.39 4.10 -11.29
C LEU A 84 6.35 4.63 -12.34
N LEU A 85 6.12 4.34 -13.61
CA LEU A 85 6.98 4.84 -14.70
C LEU A 85 6.96 6.37 -14.79
N PRO A 86 5.81 7.07 -14.76
CA PRO A 86 5.77 8.52 -14.67
C PRO A 86 6.42 9.10 -13.41
N LEU A 87 6.15 8.51 -12.23
CA LEU A 87 6.80 8.92 -10.98
C LEU A 87 8.31 8.80 -11.06
N HIS A 88 8.80 7.66 -11.56
CA HIS A 88 10.24 7.42 -11.69
C HIS A 88 10.92 8.41 -12.65
N LYS A 89 10.21 8.84 -13.71
CA LYS A 89 10.68 9.86 -14.66
C LYS A 89 10.54 11.30 -14.15
N GLY A 90 9.89 11.52 -13.02
CA GLY A 90 9.60 12.85 -12.50
C GLY A 90 8.59 13.64 -13.33
N THR A 91 7.67 12.98 -14.03
CA THR A 91 6.71 13.61 -14.94
C THR A 91 5.29 13.58 -14.37
N LYS A 92 4.55 14.69 -14.56
CA LYS A 92 3.11 14.77 -14.25
C LYS A 92 2.35 13.65 -15.01
N PHE A 93 1.37 13.05 -14.35
CA PHE A 93 0.56 11.98 -14.92
C PHE A 93 -0.89 12.02 -14.44
N THR A 94 -1.71 11.17 -15.03
CA THR A 94 -3.11 10.98 -14.67
C THR A 94 -3.42 9.50 -14.64
N TYR A 95 -4.13 9.04 -13.61
CA TYR A 95 -4.63 7.68 -13.53
C TYR A 95 -6.11 7.68 -13.12
N ARG A 96 -6.79 6.54 -13.27
CA ARG A 96 -8.19 6.37 -12.87
C ARG A 96 -8.30 5.26 -11.83
N PRO A 97 -8.72 5.57 -10.58
CA PRO A 97 -9.00 4.57 -9.56
C PRO A 97 -10.08 3.58 -10.02
N PHE A 98 -9.90 2.30 -9.68
CA PHE A 98 -10.96 1.31 -9.89
C PHE A 98 -11.90 1.27 -8.69
N ASN A 99 -13.17 1.62 -8.92
CA ASN A 99 -14.19 1.61 -7.90
C ASN A 99 -14.82 0.23 -7.74
N CYS A 100 -14.45 -0.48 -6.67
CA CYS A 100 -14.95 -1.82 -6.39
C CYS A 100 -16.47 -1.88 -6.09
N ARG A 101 -17.12 -0.76 -5.77
CA ARG A 101 -18.58 -0.72 -5.52
C ARG A 101 -19.35 -0.58 -6.83
N LYS A 102 -18.84 0.24 -7.76
CA LYS A 102 -19.45 0.49 -9.07
C LYS A 102 -18.96 -0.49 -10.14
N TRP A 103 -17.85 -1.18 -9.91
CA TRP A 103 -17.17 -2.07 -10.86
C TRP A 103 -16.68 -1.37 -12.13
N GLU A 104 -16.29 -0.12 -12.00
CA GLU A 104 -15.82 0.73 -13.10
C GLU A 104 -14.64 1.62 -12.67
N LEU A 105 -13.98 2.23 -13.63
CA LEU A 105 -12.96 3.25 -13.34
C LEU A 105 -13.65 4.57 -13.00
N ASP A 106 -13.29 5.16 -11.86
CA ASP A 106 -13.76 6.50 -11.45
C ASP A 106 -13.14 7.61 -12.30
N LEU A 107 -13.45 8.86 -11.97
CA LEU A 107 -12.89 10.04 -12.62
C LEU A 107 -11.37 10.05 -12.53
N PRO A 108 -10.68 10.63 -13.54
CA PRO A 108 -9.23 10.72 -13.55
C PRO A 108 -8.71 11.59 -12.41
N VAL A 109 -7.60 11.16 -11.81
CA VAL A 109 -6.84 11.87 -10.78
C VAL A 109 -5.54 12.35 -11.40
N GLU A 110 -5.32 13.67 -11.40
CA GLU A 110 -4.04 14.25 -11.81
C GLU A 110 -3.04 14.25 -10.66
N VAL A 111 -1.80 13.87 -10.94
CA VAL A 111 -0.71 13.83 -9.96
C VAL A 111 0.50 14.58 -10.51
N GLU A 112 0.97 15.56 -9.75
CA GLU A 112 2.27 16.19 -9.93
C GLU A 112 3.28 15.51 -9.02
N VAL A 113 4.44 15.15 -9.56
CA VAL A 113 5.51 14.53 -8.78
C VAL A 113 6.01 15.52 -7.72
N ARG A 114 6.13 15.02 -6.50
CA ARG A 114 6.70 15.75 -5.37
C ARG A 114 8.04 15.16 -4.96
N GLU A 115 8.72 15.84 -4.10
CA GLU A 115 9.98 15.37 -3.53
C GLU A 115 9.83 13.99 -2.85
N ILE A 116 8.68 13.76 -2.20
CA ILE A 116 8.33 12.48 -1.58
C ILE A 116 7.03 11.96 -2.17
N ASN A 117 7.06 10.74 -2.68
CA ASN A 117 5.90 10.07 -3.24
C ASN A 117 5.76 8.70 -2.55
N ILE A 118 4.66 8.49 -1.87
CA ILE A 118 4.38 7.29 -1.08
C ILE A 118 3.32 6.47 -1.79
N VAL A 119 3.60 5.19 -1.99
CA VAL A 119 2.62 4.19 -2.42
C VAL A 119 2.33 3.28 -1.23
N GLU A 120 1.07 3.15 -0.83
CA GLU A 120 0.68 2.26 0.25
C GLU A 120 -0.39 1.27 -0.19
N GLY A 121 -0.37 0.11 0.41
CA GLY A 121 -1.37 -0.94 0.22
C GLY A 121 -0.73 -2.32 0.12
N SER A 122 -1.54 -3.35 0.34
CA SER A 122 -1.11 -4.72 0.09
C SER A 122 -0.74 -4.86 -1.40
N TYR A 123 0.35 -5.56 -1.68
CA TYR A 123 0.94 -5.77 -3.01
C TYR A 123 1.80 -4.62 -3.55
N SER A 124 2.02 -3.54 -2.80
CA SER A 124 2.88 -2.42 -3.24
C SER A 124 4.33 -2.86 -3.49
N CYS A 125 4.85 -3.80 -2.71
CA CYS A 125 6.20 -4.35 -2.87
C CYS A 125 6.21 -5.64 -3.72
N HIS A 126 5.31 -5.75 -4.71
CA HIS A 126 5.37 -6.87 -5.65
C HIS A 126 6.72 -6.86 -6.39
N PRO A 127 7.40 -8.03 -6.59
CA PRO A 127 8.72 -8.07 -7.21
C PRO A 127 8.85 -7.34 -8.54
N GLU A 128 7.80 -7.34 -9.37
CA GLU A 128 7.78 -6.62 -10.65
C GLU A 128 7.75 -5.08 -10.48
N LEU A 129 7.48 -4.57 -9.27
CA LEU A 129 7.39 -3.15 -8.96
C LEU A 129 8.57 -2.65 -8.11
N CYS A 130 9.27 -3.55 -7.42
CA CYS A 130 10.28 -3.19 -6.43
C CYS A 130 11.40 -2.31 -6.97
N ASP A 131 11.88 -2.55 -8.17
CA ASP A 131 13.03 -1.83 -8.75
C ASP A 131 12.76 -0.32 -9.00
N TYR A 132 11.49 0.10 -8.91
CA TYR A 132 11.11 1.49 -9.09
C TYR A 132 11.08 2.31 -7.80
N TYR A 133 11.14 1.66 -6.64
CA TYR A 133 11.11 2.34 -5.34
C TYR A 133 12.52 2.56 -4.79
N ASP A 134 12.66 3.59 -3.97
CA ASP A 134 13.89 3.94 -3.28
C ASP A 134 13.95 3.38 -1.85
N LEU A 135 12.78 3.07 -1.28
CA LEU A 135 12.64 2.53 0.06
C LEU A 135 11.41 1.63 0.14
N HIS A 136 11.58 0.44 0.70
CA HIS A 136 10.50 -0.51 0.94
C HIS A 136 10.28 -0.67 2.45
N VAL A 137 9.02 -0.50 2.86
CA VAL A 137 8.59 -0.64 4.25
C VAL A 137 7.56 -1.76 4.35
N PHE A 138 7.75 -2.69 5.25
CA PHE A 138 6.81 -3.77 5.52
C PHE A 138 6.21 -3.61 6.93
N LEU A 139 4.88 -3.60 7.02
CA LEU A 139 4.18 -3.57 8.29
C LEU A 139 3.51 -4.92 8.58
N THR A 140 3.81 -5.48 9.75
CA THR A 140 3.11 -6.65 10.27
C THR A 140 2.28 -6.30 11.50
N VAL A 141 1.38 -7.20 11.85
CA VAL A 141 0.53 -7.13 13.06
C VAL A 141 0.19 -8.56 13.48
N ASP A 142 0.06 -8.79 14.78
CA ASP A 142 -0.41 -10.07 15.31
C ASP A 142 -1.80 -10.44 14.74
N PRO A 143 -2.08 -11.72 14.44
CA PRO A 143 -3.34 -12.14 13.84
C PRO A 143 -4.59 -11.81 14.69
N GLU A 144 -4.50 -11.85 16.01
CA GLU A 144 -5.64 -11.51 16.87
C GLU A 144 -5.92 -10.01 16.82
N GLU A 145 -4.87 -9.20 16.95
CA GLU A 145 -4.97 -7.74 16.83
C GLU A 145 -5.40 -7.32 15.41
N GLN A 146 -4.92 -8.02 14.37
CA GLN A 146 -5.35 -7.82 12.98
C GLN A 146 -6.87 -7.96 12.85
N MET A 147 -7.42 -9.08 13.33
CA MET A 147 -8.86 -9.33 13.27
C MET A 147 -9.65 -8.33 14.10
N TYR A 148 -9.17 -7.97 15.29
CA TYR A 148 -9.78 -6.94 16.14
C TYR A 148 -9.87 -5.59 15.41
N ARG A 149 -8.78 -5.14 14.76
CA ARG A 149 -8.77 -3.88 14.00
C ARG A 149 -9.71 -3.91 12.79
N ILE A 150 -9.74 -5.04 12.05
CA ILE A 150 -10.63 -5.23 10.91
C ILE A 150 -12.11 -5.16 11.36
N GLN A 151 -12.47 -5.85 12.44
CA GLN A 151 -13.83 -5.85 12.97
C GLN A 151 -14.28 -4.45 13.39
N ASN A 152 -13.44 -3.72 14.11
CA ASN A 152 -13.74 -2.36 14.55
C ASN A 152 -13.91 -1.37 13.38
N ARG A 153 -13.12 -1.51 12.31
CA ARG A 153 -13.23 -0.67 11.12
C ARG A 153 -14.50 -0.94 10.33
N LEU A 154 -14.87 -2.19 10.16
CA LEU A 154 -15.99 -2.59 9.29
C LEU A 154 -17.35 -2.55 9.97
N GLY A 155 -17.43 -2.61 11.28
CA GLY A 155 -18.67 -2.58 12.06
C GLY A 155 -19.66 -3.72 11.78
N LYS A 156 -19.30 -4.70 10.93
CA LYS A 156 -20.16 -5.83 10.51
C LYS A 156 -19.37 -7.14 10.50
N MET A 157 -19.87 -8.13 11.21
CA MET A 157 -19.25 -9.46 11.35
C MET A 157 -19.09 -10.21 10.00
N THR A 158 -20.03 -10.07 9.08
CA THR A 158 -19.99 -10.68 7.75
C THR A 158 -18.82 -10.21 6.88
N CYS A 159 -18.42 -8.95 7.01
CA CYS A 159 -17.26 -8.44 6.28
C CYS A 159 -15.94 -8.96 6.87
N ALA A 160 -15.84 -9.09 8.18
CA ALA A 160 -14.66 -9.64 8.86
C ALA A 160 -14.39 -11.09 8.48
N GLU A 161 -15.45 -11.91 8.29
CA GLU A 161 -15.31 -13.30 7.84
C GLU A 161 -14.69 -13.39 6.43
N THR A 162 -15.04 -12.49 5.51
CA THR A 162 -14.42 -12.43 4.18
C THR A 162 -12.92 -12.13 4.28
N PHE A 163 -12.51 -11.29 5.22
CA PHE A 163 -11.09 -11.06 5.46
C PHE A 163 -10.39 -12.33 5.95
N ARG A 164 -10.97 -13.00 6.93
CA ARG A 164 -10.41 -14.23 7.51
C ARG A 164 -10.27 -15.37 6.51
N THR A 165 -11.28 -15.56 5.64
CA THR A 165 -11.35 -16.73 4.75
C THR A 165 -10.78 -16.48 3.36
N LYS A 166 -10.61 -15.24 2.95
CA LYS A 166 -10.18 -14.89 1.60
C LYS A 166 -8.99 -13.95 1.56
N TRP A 167 -9.15 -12.71 2.09
CA TRP A 167 -8.14 -11.68 1.87
C TRP A 167 -6.84 -11.96 2.62
N ILE A 168 -6.90 -12.32 3.90
CA ILE A 168 -5.72 -12.66 4.70
C ILE A 168 -4.96 -13.86 4.09
N PRO A 169 -5.61 -15.01 3.75
CA PRO A 169 -4.92 -16.10 3.06
C PRO A 169 -4.25 -15.72 1.74
N MET A 170 -4.87 -14.82 0.96
CA MET A 170 -4.26 -14.33 -0.28
C MET A 170 -3.02 -13.47 -0.02
N GLU A 171 -3.07 -12.57 0.96
CA GLU A 171 -1.93 -11.76 1.39
C GLU A 171 -0.79 -12.64 1.92
N GLU A 172 -1.07 -13.60 2.82
CA GLU A 172 -0.06 -14.52 3.37
C GLU A 172 0.60 -15.37 2.28
N LYS A 173 -0.18 -15.84 1.29
CA LYS A 173 0.36 -16.53 0.11
C LYS A 173 1.32 -15.64 -0.67
N TYR A 174 0.96 -14.38 -0.87
CA TYR A 174 1.81 -13.38 -1.55
C TYR A 174 3.09 -13.12 -0.75
N PHE A 175 2.98 -12.80 0.54
CA PHE A 175 4.14 -12.51 1.37
C PHE A 175 5.13 -13.67 1.40
N SER A 176 4.63 -14.91 1.57
CA SER A 176 5.49 -16.10 1.67
C SER A 176 6.10 -16.48 0.32
N LYS A 177 5.33 -16.47 -0.77
CA LYS A 177 5.82 -16.90 -2.08
C LYS A 177 6.77 -15.91 -2.73
N MET A 178 6.54 -14.62 -2.50
CA MET A 178 7.34 -13.54 -3.07
C MET A 178 8.44 -13.04 -2.11
N GLN A 179 8.51 -13.58 -0.89
CA GLN A 179 9.47 -13.18 0.14
C GLN A 179 9.48 -11.66 0.35
N VAL A 180 8.27 -11.07 0.46
CA VAL A 180 8.10 -9.62 0.44
C VAL A 180 8.79 -8.96 1.62
N ARG A 181 8.65 -9.53 2.82
CA ARG A 181 9.26 -9.00 4.03
C ARG A 181 10.79 -8.97 3.94
N GLU A 182 11.37 -10.01 3.38
CA GLU A 182 12.83 -10.20 3.25
C GLU A 182 13.45 -9.21 2.24
N ARG A 183 12.61 -8.63 1.38
CA ARG A 183 13.02 -7.64 0.37
C ARG A 183 12.88 -6.20 0.85
N CYS A 184 12.23 -5.97 1.98
CA CYS A 184 12.02 -4.64 2.53
C CYS A 184 13.15 -4.23 3.47
N GLU A 185 13.69 -3.02 3.29
CA GLU A 185 14.75 -2.46 4.14
C GLU A 185 14.27 -2.20 5.57
N LEU A 186 13.00 -1.82 5.71
CA LEU A 186 12.39 -1.53 7.01
C LEU A 186 11.19 -2.44 7.26
N CYS A 187 11.20 -3.12 8.40
CA CYS A 187 10.13 -4.01 8.82
C CYS A 187 9.69 -3.68 10.25
N PHE A 188 8.40 -3.39 10.43
CA PHE A 188 7.86 -3.02 11.73
C PHE A 188 6.69 -3.90 12.13
N ASP A 189 6.67 -4.28 13.41
CA ASP A 189 5.51 -4.87 14.05
C ASP A 189 4.67 -3.75 14.70
N THR A 190 3.41 -3.66 14.29
CA THR A 190 2.50 -2.61 14.75
C THR A 190 1.50 -3.10 15.79
N THR A 191 1.64 -4.32 16.30
CA THR A 191 0.70 -4.94 17.24
C THR A 191 0.41 -4.03 18.44
N HIS A 192 1.45 -3.44 19.02
CA HIS A 192 1.33 -2.55 20.18
C HIS A 192 1.54 -1.07 19.82
N ALA A 193 1.52 -0.73 18.53
CA ALA A 193 1.72 0.66 18.12
C ALA A 193 0.47 1.50 18.43
N GLU A 194 0.62 2.53 19.25
CA GLU A 194 -0.42 3.52 19.49
C GLU A 194 -0.86 4.18 18.19
N ARG A 195 -2.17 4.39 18.03
CA ARG A 195 -2.72 5.13 16.88
C ARG A 195 -2.20 6.56 16.88
N VAL A 196 -1.98 7.10 15.70
CA VAL A 196 -1.71 8.53 15.53
C VAL A 196 -3.07 9.22 15.51
N ASP A 197 -3.36 10.04 16.52
CA ASP A 197 -4.62 10.79 16.58
C ASP A 197 -4.78 11.70 15.37
N GLY A 198 -5.93 11.61 14.71
CA GLY A 198 -6.41 12.60 13.75
C GLY A 198 -6.61 12.14 12.33
N GLN A 199 -7.44 11.12 12.10
CA GLN A 199 -8.34 11.06 10.93
C GLN A 199 -9.30 9.87 11.09
N GLN A 200 -10.59 10.15 11.12
CA GLN A 200 -11.62 9.14 10.83
C GLN A 200 -11.44 8.77 9.35
N GLU A 201 -11.23 7.49 9.07
CA GLU A 201 -11.26 6.97 7.69
C GLU A 201 -12.68 7.11 7.15
N GLU A 202 -12.97 8.22 6.47
CA GLU A 202 -14.11 8.33 5.56
C GLU A 202 -13.69 7.78 4.20
N ARG A 203 -13.90 6.47 3.98
CA ARG A 203 -14.02 5.87 2.63
C ARG A 203 -15.00 4.68 2.64
#